data_9b682d449cb045fd17eef03cf575e6d9
#
_entry.id   9b682d449cb045fd17eef03cf575e6d9
#
_cell.length_a   1.000
_cell.length_b   1.000
_cell.length_c   1.000
_cell.angle_alpha   90.00
_cell.angle_beta   90.00
_cell.angle_gamma   90.00
#
_symmetry.space_group_name_H-M   'P 1'
#
loop_
_entity.id
_entity.type
_entity.pdbx_description
1 polymer ?
#
loop_
_entity_poly.entity_id
_entity_poly.type
_entity_poly.pdbx_seq_one_letter_code
_entity_poly.pdbx_strand_id
1 'polypeptide(L)'
;MHFKAYSKITLSLLFTFVLYNCSEDTLNSGLAHSNLKLGSLRVDSLYFRNYNVAPNIASNERLYLGKKSNIEALFSFVKINSSPYWDYYYDSTIIVDSLHFYVYCPDSVFSQIELPNLYFSPDSHFQENTSNFMDYDGFSLTDWSKIGQPSVKNILDTAGTHSHAQLKWNIDTLLHVLVDTLDTNLTRTFALQIDNAQENLIEIYSEEASTGGLDPKVIMYFRQSLLLDDSLETDTSSRIIYSSGDLSILYPMLESEQPGMLNLSNGTGTRALIDVPFTVNSLPQGSVIRSANLILPYDSSVVNLPENLLFDPIDVDTFLIDPEQFYYEDPFAGKGIPYALSINPLLGEYTVPIKNILQNIIMGNESNSGFKLIANERNNPFLQIPLKVGNNEPNLRLEIIYVYED
;
A
#
# COMPACT_ATOMS: atom_id res chain seq x y z
N MET A 1 -17.45 7.72 -62.72
CA MET A 1 -16.08 7.77 -62.14
C MET A 1 -15.68 9.14 -61.59
N HIS A 2 -16.57 10.15 -61.63
CA HIS A 2 -16.24 11.53 -61.24
C HIS A 2 -16.62 11.86 -59.76
N PHE A 3 -17.51 11.11 -59.13
CA PHE A 3 -17.97 11.40 -57.76
C PHE A 3 -16.91 11.19 -56.66
N LYS A 4 -15.95 10.26 -56.88
CA LYS A 4 -14.88 9.99 -55.90
C LYS A 4 -13.77 11.04 -55.85
N ALA A 5 -13.59 11.82 -56.90
CA ALA A 5 -12.58 12.87 -56.93
C ALA A 5 -12.99 14.10 -56.13
N TYR A 6 -14.26 14.51 -56.24
CA TYR A 6 -14.78 15.67 -55.51
C TYR A 6 -14.82 15.47 -54.00
N SER A 7 -15.10 14.24 -53.53
CA SER A 7 -15.10 13.90 -52.10
C SER A 7 -13.70 14.04 -51.46
N LYS A 8 -12.65 13.71 -52.19
CA LYS A 8 -11.26 13.86 -51.70
C LYS A 8 -10.80 15.30 -51.64
N ILE A 9 -11.23 16.11 -52.61
CA ILE A 9 -10.89 17.55 -52.66
C ILE A 9 -11.63 18.30 -51.56
N THR A 10 -12.90 17.99 -51.31
CA THR A 10 -13.69 18.61 -50.21
C THR A 10 -13.16 18.23 -48.86
N LEU A 11 -12.72 16.97 -48.66
CA LEU A 11 -12.15 16.51 -47.40
C LEU A 11 -10.76 17.15 -47.15
N SER A 12 -9.96 17.31 -48.20
CA SER A 12 -8.64 17.99 -48.10
C SER A 12 -8.78 19.47 -47.80
N LEU A 13 -9.78 20.16 -48.40
CA LEU A 13 -10.08 21.57 -48.11
C LEU A 13 -10.63 21.75 -46.68
N LEU A 14 -11.45 20.80 -46.18
CA LEU A 14 -11.95 20.85 -44.81
C LEU A 14 -10.80 20.67 -43.80
N PHE A 15 -9.84 19.79 -44.12
CA PHE A 15 -8.67 19.56 -43.27
C PHE A 15 -7.71 20.76 -43.22
N THR A 16 -7.53 21.43 -44.34
CA THR A 16 -6.76 22.69 -44.38
C THR A 16 -7.43 23.83 -43.62
N PHE A 17 -8.78 23.93 -43.63
CA PHE A 17 -9.49 24.93 -42.84
C PHE A 17 -9.42 24.68 -41.33
N VAL A 18 -9.40 23.42 -40.88
CA VAL A 18 -9.24 23.06 -39.46
C VAL A 18 -7.80 23.38 -39.00
N LEU A 19 -6.80 23.20 -39.85
CA LEU A 19 -5.41 23.53 -39.51
C LEU A 19 -5.13 25.05 -39.49
N TYR A 20 -5.88 25.84 -40.26
CA TYR A 20 -5.76 27.29 -40.23
C TYR A 20 -6.48 27.97 -39.05
N ASN A 21 -7.47 27.30 -38.43
CA ASN A 21 -8.12 27.80 -37.23
C ASN A 21 -7.40 27.40 -35.92
N CYS A 22 -6.36 26.57 -35.99
CA CYS A 22 -5.36 26.44 -34.93
C CYS A 22 -4.17 27.38 -35.17
N SER A 23 -4.40 28.64 -35.59
CA SER A 23 -3.47 29.66 -35.20
C SER A 23 -3.61 29.77 -33.69
N GLU A 24 -2.63 29.31 -32.92
CA GLU A 24 -2.33 29.94 -31.65
C GLU A 24 -2.39 31.45 -31.97
N ASP A 25 -3.47 32.12 -31.55
CA ASP A 25 -3.37 33.55 -31.31
C ASP A 25 -2.11 33.64 -30.46
N THR A 26 -1.02 34.07 -31.06
CA THR A 26 0.03 34.69 -30.27
C THR A 26 -0.77 35.64 -29.41
N LEU A 27 -0.88 35.30 -28.13
CA LEU A 27 -1.33 36.18 -27.08
C LEU A 27 -0.48 37.43 -27.30
N ASN A 28 -0.95 38.28 -28.19
CA ASN A 28 -0.60 39.68 -28.25
C ASN A 28 -1.18 40.18 -26.93
N SER A 29 -0.50 39.74 -25.88
CA SER A 29 -0.81 40.07 -24.54
C SER A 29 -0.71 41.58 -24.54
N GLY A 30 -1.79 42.23 -24.17
CA GLY A 30 -1.73 43.63 -23.76
C GLY A 30 -0.73 43.89 -22.62
N LEU A 31 0.10 42.89 -22.27
CA LEU A 31 1.29 42.91 -21.41
C LEU A 31 2.32 43.95 -21.88
N ALA A 32 2.37 44.31 -23.19
CA ALA A 32 3.22 45.40 -23.66
C ALA A 32 2.81 46.78 -23.09
N HIS A 33 1.60 46.89 -22.53
CA HIS A 33 1.08 48.10 -21.87
C HIS A 33 0.69 47.85 -20.41
N SER A 34 0.91 46.64 -19.89
CA SER A 34 0.70 46.32 -18.48
C SER A 34 2.02 46.49 -17.72
N ASN A 35 1.96 47.06 -16.52
CA ASN A 35 3.10 47.13 -15.60
C ASN A 35 3.45 45.75 -15.02
N LEU A 36 2.91 44.65 -15.60
CA LEU A 36 3.11 43.28 -15.12
C LEU A 36 4.49 42.78 -15.54
N LYS A 37 5.25 42.32 -14.56
CA LYS A 37 6.57 41.70 -14.73
C LYS A 37 6.51 40.21 -14.41
N LEU A 38 7.32 39.43 -15.12
CA LEU A 38 7.54 38.02 -14.84
C LEU A 38 8.76 37.88 -13.91
N GLY A 39 8.57 37.22 -12.78
CA GLY A 39 9.63 36.89 -11.84
C GLY A 39 9.81 35.36 -11.70
N SER A 40 11.00 34.98 -11.26
CA SER A 40 11.29 33.61 -10.88
C SER A 40 11.97 33.60 -9.51
N LEU A 41 11.63 32.60 -8.70
CA LEU A 41 12.27 32.34 -7.41
C LEU A 41 12.66 30.87 -7.37
N ARG A 42 13.90 30.60 -6.99
CA ARG A 42 14.39 29.27 -6.66
C ARG A 42 14.81 29.24 -5.19
N VAL A 43 14.32 28.24 -4.47
CA VAL A 43 14.65 28.03 -3.06
C VAL A 43 15.33 26.65 -2.95
N ASP A 44 16.63 26.66 -2.64
CA ASP A 44 17.44 25.44 -2.50
C ASP A 44 17.68 25.07 -1.01
N SER A 45 17.31 25.95 -0.07
CA SER A 45 17.44 25.75 1.36
C SER A 45 16.19 25.13 1.97
N LEU A 46 15.77 23.99 1.46
CA LEU A 46 14.68 23.22 2.05
C LEU A 46 15.24 22.33 3.16
N TYR A 47 14.50 22.24 4.26
CA TYR A 47 14.81 21.37 5.37
C TYR A 47 13.93 20.14 5.30
N PHE A 48 14.53 18.99 5.58
CA PHE A 48 13.76 17.75 5.73
C PHE A 48 14.13 17.08 7.04
N ARG A 49 13.21 16.31 7.56
CA ARG A 49 13.37 15.50 8.76
C ARG A 49 12.65 14.18 8.52
N ASN A 50 13.30 13.07 8.81
CA ASN A 50 12.65 11.77 8.83
C ASN A 50 11.99 11.49 10.17
N TYR A 51 10.99 10.66 10.16
CA TYR A 51 10.34 10.09 11.33
C TYR A 51 9.76 8.73 10.96
N ASN A 52 9.52 7.90 11.98
CA ASN A 52 9.05 6.55 11.77
C ASN A 52 7.68 6.35 12.40
N VAL A 53 6.75 5.78 11.63
CA VAL A 53 5.45 5.36 12.11
C VAL A 53 5.37 3.85 12.00
N ALA A 54 4.92 3.17 13.04
CA ALA A 54 4.81 1.72 13.04
C ALA A 54 4.00 1.25 11.81
N PRO A 55 4.58 0.39 10.95
CA PRO A 55 3.93 -0.01 9.72
C PRO A 55 2.70 -0.87 10.00
N ASN A 56 1.58 -0.55 9.32
CA ASN A 56 0.43 -1.41 9.19
C ASN A 56 0.18 -1.65 7.70
N ILE A 57 0.13 -2.92 7.29
CA ILE A 57 0.00 -3.33 5.89
C ILE A 57 -1.28 -4.12 5.62
N ALA A 58 -2.31 -3.90 6.42
CA ALA A 58 -3.59 -4.60 6.34
C ALA A 58 -4.24 -4.59 4.95
N SER A 59 -4.06 -3.52 4.19
CA SER A 59 -4.66 -3.40 2.85
C SER A 59 -3.81 -4.01 1.72
N ASN A 60 -2.78 -4.78 2.04
CA ASN A 60 -1.93 -5.39 1.03
C ASN A 60 -2.56 -6.67 0.47
N GLU A 61 -2.38 -6.93 -0.81
CA GLU A 61 -2.82 -8.18 -1.45
C GLU A 61 -1.99 -9.41 -1.05
N ARG A 62 -1.01 -9.22 -0.14
CA ARG A 62 -0.09 -10.26 0.31
C ARG A 62 0.13 -10.19 1.81
N LEU A 63 0.21 -11.37 2.40
CA LEU A 63 0.82 -11.61 3.70
C LEU A 63 2.28 -12.03 3.50
N TYR A 64 3.12 -11.74 4.48
CA TYR A 64 4.55 -11.96 4.40
C TYR A 64 5.07 -12.74 5.61
N LEU A 65 5.99 -13.68 5.36
CA LEU A 65 6.74 -14.37 6.39
C LEU A 65 8.21 -14.47 5.96
N GLY A 66 9.12 -14.18 6.89
CA GLY A 66 10.56 -14.22 6.63
C GLY A 66 11.22 -12.86 6.76
N LYS A 67 12.35 -12.70 6.09
CA LYS A 67 13.15 -11.49 6.16
C LYS A 67 13.53 -11.04 4.75
N LYS A 68 13.46 -9.75 4.54
CA LYS A 68 13.95 -9.10 3.31
C LYS A 68 14.45 -7.71 3.64
N SER A 69 15.69 -7.43 3.24
CA SER A 69 16.35 -6.16 3.58
C SER A 69 16.39 -5.94 5.10
N ASN A 70 15.92 -4.80 5.57
CA ASN A 70 15.85 -4.41 6.98
C ASN A 70 14.47 -4.63 7.62
N ILE A 71 13.66 -5.53 7.08
CA ILE A 71 12.32 -5.84 7.58
C ILE A 71 12.22 -7.33 7.84
N GLU A 72 11.72 -7.69 9.01
CA GLU A 72 11.41 -9.06 9.40
C GLU A 72 9.91 -9.22 9.61
N ALA A 73 9.31 -10.24 8.98
CA ALA A 73 7.92 -10.62 9.15
C ALA A 73 7.86 -11.98 9.85
N LEU A 74 7.74 -11.99 11.18
CA LEU A 74 7.74 -13.20 11.98
C LEU A 74 6.40 -13.90 12.01
N PHE A 75 5.31 -13.12 11.97
CA PHE A 75 3.96 -13.60 12.13
C PHE A 75 3.05 -13.01 11.06
N SER A 76 2.11 -13.85 10.59
CA SER A 76 0.93 -13.40 9.87
C SER A 76 -0.30 -13.99 10.51
N PHE A 77 -1.28 -13.16 10.80
CA PHE A 77 -2.55 -13.57 11.40
C PHE A 77 -3.63 -13.66 10.32
N VAL A 78 -4.53 -14.62 10.49
CA VAL A 78 -5.69 -14.81 9.64
C VAL A 78 -6.90 -15.09 10.53
N LYS A 79 -7.94 -14.31 10.38
CA LYS A 79 -9.22 -14.48 11.06
C LYS A 79 -10.23 -15.10 10.11
N ILE A 80 -10.86 -16.20 10.49
CA ILE A 80 -11.87 -16.87 9.69
C ILE A 80 -13.26 -16.33 10.07
N ASN A 81 -14.10 -16.14 9.05
CA ASN A 81 -15.47 -15.70 9.23
C ASN A 81 -16.22 -16.52 10.30
N SER A 82 -17.04 -15.82 11.07
CA SER A 82 -17.91 -16.40 12.08
C SER A 82 -19.25 -16.87 11.50
N SER A 83 -20.32 -16.91 12.28
CA SER A 83 -21.69 -17.18 11.81
C SER A 83 -22.07 -16.36 10.53
N PRO A 84 -22.89 -16.88 9.60
CA PRO A 84 -23.66 -18.14 9.72
C PRO A 84 -22.94 -19.39 9.17
N TYR A 85 -21.69 -19.30 8.84
CA TYR A 85 -20.98 -20.35 8.08
C TYR A 85 -20.79 -21.66 8.85
N TRP A 86 -20.79 -21.60 10.19
CA TRP A 86 -20.59 -22.74 11.08
C TRP A 86 -21.89 -23.40 11.54
N ASP A 87 -23.05 -22.80 11.28
CA ASP A 87 -24.36 -23.30 11.74
C ASP A 87 -24.71 -24.66 11.14
N TYR A 88 -24.11 -25.02 10.02
CA TYR A 88 -24.33 -26.32 9.37
C TYR A 88 -23.93 -27.50 10.25
N TYR A 89 -23.00 -27.33 11.18
CA TYR A 89 -22.58 -28.40 12.07
C TYR A 89 -23.71 -28.86 13.01
N TYR A 90 -24.66 -27.97 13.32
CA TYR A 90 -25.77 -28.28 14.21
C TYR A 90 -26.92 -29.00 13.51
N ASP A 91 -26.87 -29.16 12.19
CA ASP A 91 -27.81 -29.98 11.47
C ASP A 91 -27.50 -31.47 11.74
N SER A 92 -28.45 -32.19 12.38
CA SER A 92 -28.31 -33.59 12.72
C SER A 92 -28.14 -34.53 11.53
N THR A 93 -28.41 -34.05 10.31
CA THR A 93 -28.21 -34.80 9.06
C THR A 93 -26.79 -34.70 8.53
N ILE A 94 -25.94 -33.82 9.12
CA ILE A 94 -24.57 -33.55 8.66
C ILE A 94 -23.56 -34.29 9.56
N ILE A 95 -22.63 -34.99 8.91
CA ILE A 95 -21.46 -35.59 9.52
C ILE A 95 -20.22 -35.00 8.89
N VAL A 96 -19.44 -34.21 9.64
CA VAL A 96 -18.19 -33.65 9.17
C VAL A 96 -17.13 -34.76 9.07
N ASP A 97 -16.56 -34.89 7.89
CA ASP A 97 -15.51 -35.89 7.59
C ASP A 97 -14.11 -35.33 7.82
N SER A 98 -13.88 -34.08 7.42
CA SER A 98 -12.59 -33.41 7.65
C SER A 98 -12.69 -31.90 7.52
N LEU A 99 -11.75 -31.22 8.17
CA LEU A 99 -11.63 -29.78 8.20
C LEU A 99 -10.20 -29.37 7.87
N HIS A 100 -10.03 -28.50 6.89
CA HIS A 100 -8.72 -28.11 6.42
C HIS A 100 -8.60 -26.61 6.29
N PHE A 101 -7.47 -26.05 6.74
CA PHE A 101 -7.09 -24.65 6.51
C PHE A 101 -6.18 -24.58 5.28
N TYR A 102 -6.45 -23.60 4.43
CA TYR A 102 -5.71 -23.37 3.18
C TYR A 102 -5.22 -21.95 3.07
N VAL A 103 -3.99 -21.80 2.62
CA VAL A 103 -3.45 -20.56 2.06
C VAL A 103 -2.72 -20.85 0.76
N TYR A 104 -2.51 -19.81 -0.04
CA TYR A 104 -1.92 -19.94 -1.37
C TYR A 104 -0.78 -18.95 -1.53
N CYS A 105 0.28 -19.38 -2.21
CA CYS A 105 1.44 -18.54 -2.49
C CYS A 105 1.56 -18.32 -4.01
N PRO A 106 1.94 -17.12 -4.45
CA PRO A 106 2.09 -16.81 -5.88
C PRO A 106 3.17 -17.67 -6.56
N ASP A 107 4.18 -18.09 -5.82
CA ASP A 107 5.28 -18.89 -6.33
C ASP A 107 5.16 -20.35 -5.91
N SER A 108 5.52 -21.25 -6.83
CA SER A 108 5.46 -22.69 -6.60
C SER A 108 6.74 -23.29 -6.00
N VAL A 109 7.77 -22.48 -5.72
CA VAL A 109 9.11 -22.97 -5.33
C VAL A 109 9.31 -22.96 -3.83
N PHE A 110 8.81 -23.99 -3.14
CA PHE A 110 9.05 -24.20 -1.70
C PHE A 110 10.22 -25.15 -1.38
N SER A 111 10.96 -25.66 -2.37
CA SER A 111 11.96 -26.72 -2.15
C SER A 111 13.20 -26.31 -1.33
N GLN A 112 13.36 -25.03 -1.00
CA GLN A 112 14.49 -24.51 -0.24
C GLN A 112 14.08 -23.57 0.91
N ILE A 113 12.78 -23.39 1.15
CA ILE A 113 12.26 -22.47 2.16
C ILE A 113 11.67 -23.29 3.29
N GLU A 114 11.89 -22.84 4.53
CA GLU A 114 11.25 -23.42 5.71
C GLU A 114 9.73 -23.24 5.62
N LEU A 115 8.98 -24.31 5.83
CA LEU A 115 7.52 -24.25 5.79
C LEU A 115 6.97 -23.59 7.06
N PRO A 116 5.96 -22.72 6.95
CA PRO A 116 5.38 -22.08 8.12
C PRO A 116 4.62 -23.07 8.99
N ASN A 117 4.75 -22.92 10.30
CA ASN A 117 3.90 -23.57 11.27
C ASN A 117 2.58 -22.82 11.42
N LEU A 118 1.48 -23.55 11.54
CA LEU A 118 0.16 -23.00 11.85
C LEU A 118 -0.13 -23.14 13.33
N TYR A 119 -0.67 -22.09 13.91
CA TYR A 119 -1.14 -22.01 15.30
C TYR A 119 -2.58 -21.51 15.32
N PHE A 120 -3.30 -21.86 16.38
CA PHE A 120 -4.68 -21.43 16.60
C PHE A 120 -4.88 -20.89 18.01
N SER A 121 -5.62 -19.79 18.12
CA SER A 121 -6.13 -19.27 19.39
C SER A 121 -7.60 -18.88 19.26
N PRO A 122 -8.46 -19.31 20.19
CA PRO A 122 -9.86 -18.89 20.22
C PRO A 122 -10.03 -17.44 20.71
N ASP A 123 -9.06 -16.94 21.48
CA ASP A 123 -9.18 -15.69 22.23
C ASP A 123 -8.27 -14.57 21.69
N SER A 124 -7.58 -14.80 20.58
CA SER A 124 -6.67 -13.80 20.03
C SER A 124 -7.40 -12.72 19.27
N HIS A 125 -7.10 -11.49 19.63
CA HIS A 125 -7.65 -10.32 18.98
C HIS A 125 -6.53 -9.51 18.31
N PHE A 126 -6.54 -9.43 16.99
CA PHE A 126 -5.83 -8.39 16.27
C PHE A 126 -6.85 -7.47 15.60
N GLN A 127 -6.49 -6.23 15.45
CA GLN A 127 -7.28 -5.25 14.71
C GLN A 127 -6.54 -4.95 13.42
N GLU A 128 -7.05 -5.45 12.32
CA GLU A 128 -6.42 -5.41 11.02
C GLU A 128 -5.89 -4.02 10.66
N ASN A 129 -6.71 -2.99 10.81
CA ASN A 129 -6.39 -1.63 10.38
C ASN A 129 -5.51 -0.83 11.36
N THR A 130 -5.24 -1.33 12.56
CA THR A 130 -4.52 -0.58 13.60
C THR A 130 -3.39 -1.34 14.23
N SER A 131 -3.46 -2.67 14.30
CA SER A 131 -2.39 -3.48 14.91
C SER A 131 -1.09 -3.37 14.12
N ASN A 132 0.02 -3.29 14.85
CA ASN A 132 1.37 -3.20 14.31
C ASN A 132 2.36 -3.89 15.26
N PHE A 133 3.66 -3.89 14.94
CA PHE A 133 4.66 -4.62 15.72
C PHE A 133 4.78 -4.16 17.18
N MET A 134 4.41 -2.91 17.50
CA MET A 134 4.47 -2.40 18.89
C MET A 134 3.43 -3.09 19.80
N ASP A 135 2.32 -3.60 19.23
CA ASP A 135 1.33 -4.39 19.97
C ASP A 135 1.86 -5.79 20.31
N TYR A 136 2.90 -6.24 19.60
CA TYR A 136 3.45 -7.59 19.70
C TYR A 136 4.89 -7.60 20.22
N ASP A 137 5.33 -6.55 20.90
CA ASP A 137 6.63 -6.55 21.58
C ASP A 137 6.66 -7.62 22.68
N GLY A 138 7.61 -8.54 22.56
CA GLY A 138 7.70 -9.71 23.45
C GLY A 138 6.59 -10.77 23.25
N PHE A 139 5.77 -10.64 22.21
CA PHE A 139 4.72 -11.61 21.91
C PHE A 139 5.29 -12.99 21.56
N SER A 140 4.60 -14.03 21.98
CA SER A 140 4.97 -15.43 21.72
C SER A 140 3.73 -16.28 21.47
N LEU A 141 3.83 -17.23 20.57
CA LEU A 141 2.78 -18.22 20.30
C LEU A 141 2.79 -19.42 21.25
N THR A 142 3.53 -19.37 22.37
CA THR A 142 3.64 -20.52 23.30
C THR A 142 2.31 -20.96 23.89
N ASP A 143 1.37 -20.03 24.06
CA ASP A 143 0.03 -20.33 24.61
C ASP A 143 -0.98 -20.70 23.52
N TRP A 144 -0.58 -20.67 22.25
CA TRP A 144 -1.41 -21.06 21.13
C TRP A 144 -1.33 -22.56 20.84
N SER A 145 -2.41 -23.13 20.36
CA SER A 145 -2.45 -24.52 19.92
C SER A 145 -1.66 -24.70 18.62
N LYS A 146 -0.48 -25.34 18.70
CA LYS A 146 0.34 -25.63 17.53
C LYS A 146 -0.29 -26.76 16.72
N ILE A 147 -0.56 -26.52 15.43
CA ILE A 147 -1.07 -27.50 14.48
C ILE A 147 0.09 -28.14 13.70
N GLY A 148 1.13 -27.37 13.42
CA GLY A 148 2.35 -27.84 12.74
C GLY A 148 2.47 -27.34 11.31
N GLN A 149 3.23 -28.08 10.49
CA GLN A 149 3.56 -27.71 9.12
C GLN A 149 2.49 -28.19 8.11
N PRO A 150 2.37 -27.53 6.94
CA PRO A 150 1.41 -27.89 5.91
C PRO A 150 1.88 -29.07 5.04
N SER A 151 0.94 -29.68 4.34
CA SER A 151 1.22 -30.33 3.09
C SER A 151 1.23 -29.32 1.95
N VAL A 152 2.16 -29.45 1.01
CA VAL A 152 2.33 -28.53 -0.12
C VAL A 152 1.92 -29.22 -1.42
N LYS A 153 1.15 -28.50 -2.23
CA LYS A 153 0.76 -28.94 -3.57
C LYS A 153 0.83 -27.77 -4.55
N ASN A 154 1.48 -27.97 -5.69
CA ASN A 154 1.41 -27.00 -6.78
C ASN A 154 0.09 -27.16 -7.54
N ILE A 155 -0.59 -26.04 -7.75
CA ILE A 155 -1.83 -25.95 -8.51
C ILE A 155 -1.64 -24.94 -9.66
N LEU A 156 -2.37 -25.14 -10.74
CA LEU A 156 -2.45 -24.15 -11.80
C LEU A 156 -3.66 -23.24 -11.56
N ASP A 157 -3.56 -21.99 -12.00
CA ASP A 157 -4.70 -21.09 -12.05
C ASP A 157 -5.80 -21.64 -12.98
N THR A 158 -6.97 -21.03 -12.98
CA THR A 158 -8.09 -21.45 -13.83
C THR A 158 -7.79 -21.34 -15.33
N ALA A 159 -6.84 -20.48 -15.71
CA ALA A 159 -6.38 -20.32 -17.09
C ALA A 159 -5.25 -21.32 -17.46
N GLY A 160 -4.69 -22.04 -16.47
CA GLY A 160 -3.56 -22.95 -16.66
C GLY A 160 -2.23 -22.24 -16.96
N THR A 161 -2.14 -20.95 -16.67
CA THR A 161 -1.00 -20.11 -17.07
C THR A 161 -0.03 -19.86 -15.92
N HIS A 162 -0.51 -19.80 -14.68
CA HIS A 162 0.32 -19.53 -13.51
C HIS A 162 0.25 -20.69 -12.52
N SER A 163 1.40 -21.03 -11.95
CA SER A 163 1.51 -22.05 -10.91
C SER A 163 1.55 -21.39 -9.55
N HIS A 164 0.67 -21.82 -8.65
CA HIS A 164 0.61 -21.38 -7.26
C HIS A 164 0.95 -22.54 -6.34
N ALA A 165 1.55 -22.26 -5.18
CA ALA A 165 1.66 -23.26 -4.15
C ALA A 165 0.46 -23.18 -3.20
N GLN A 166 -0.22 -24.30 -3.01
CA GLN A 166 -1.26 -24.47 -2.03
C GLN A 166 -0.64 -25.09 -0.77
N LEU A 167 -0.75 -24.41 0.34
CA LEU A 167 -0.42 -24.91 1.67
C LEU A 167 -1.69 -25.35 2.36
N LYS A 168 -1.70 -26.59 2.87
CA LYS A 168 -2.87 -27.22 3.46
C LYS A 168 -2.54 -27.83 4.82
N TRP A 169 -3.28 -27.47 5.85
CA TRP A 169 -3.24 -28.09 7.19
C TRP A 169 -4.53 -28.86 7.47
N ASN A 170 -4.41 -30.02 8.11
CA ASN A 170 -5.54 -30.68 8.73
C ASN A 170 -5.80 -30.05 10.10
N ILE A 171 -7.03 -29.60 10.31
CA ILE A 171 -7.48 -28.94 11.54
C ILE A 171 -8.69 -29.64 12.18
N ASP A 172 -8.89 -30.93 11.92
CA ASP A 172 -10.02 -31.72 12.43
C ASP A 172 -10.13 -31.65 13.94
N THR A 173 -8.99 -31.59 14.65
CA THR A 173 -8.94 -31.47 16.11
C THR A 173 -9.57 -30.21 16.67
N LEU A 174 -9.70 -29.16 15.85
CA LEU A 174 -10.30 -27.88 16.24
C LEU A 174 -11.80 -27.82 15.95
N LEU A 175 -12.39 -28.85 15.33
CA LEU A 175 -13.77 -28.82 14.88
C LEU A 175 -14.73 -28.37 15.98
N HIS A 176 -14.64 -28.95 17.16
CA HIS A 176 -15.54 -28.71 18.30
C HIS A 176 -15.44 -27.24 18.82
N VAL A 177 -14.29 -26.59 18.66
CA VAL A 177 -14.10 -25.19 19.04
C VAL A 177 -14.60 -24.27 17.92
N LEU A 178 -14.21 -24.57 16.67
CA LEU A 178 -14.52 -23.71 15.53
C LEU A 178 -16.04 -23.62 15.23
N VAL A 179 -16.78 -24.68 15.52
CA VAL A 179 -18.24 -24.72 15.29
C VAL A 179 -19.04 -24.11 16.44
N ASP A 180 -18.42 -23.73 17.56
CA ASP A 180 -19.16 -23.09 18.65
C ASP A 180 -19.65 -21.69 18.25
N THR A 181 -20.90 -21.60 17.85
CA THR A 181 -21.57 -20.35 17.48
C THR A 181 -22.24 -19.67 18.67
N LEU A 182 -22.26 -20.32 19.84
CA LEU A 182 -22.80 -19.75 21.07
C LEU A 182 -21.77 -18.87 21.79
N ASP A 183 -20.48 -19.14 21.58
CA ASP A 183 -19.42 -18.28 22.09
C ASP A 183 -19.25 -17.06 21.17
N THR A 184 -19.79 -15.94 21.59
CA THR A 184 -19.71 -14.66 20.87
C THR A 184 -18.32 -14.04 20.93
N ASN A 185 -17.44 -14.50 21.83
CA ASN A 185 -16.06 -14.02 21.97
C ASN A 185 -15.07 -14.80 21.10
N LEU A 186 -15.48 -15.93 20.55
CA LEU A 186 -14.62 -16.76 19.71
C LEU A 186 -14.17 -16.01 18.44
N THR A 187 -12.88 -15.78 18.31
CA THR A 187 -12.30 -15.01 17.21
C THR A 187 -11.88 -15.83 15.99
N ARG A 188 -11.73 -17.16 16.13
CA ARG A 188 -11.26 -18.08 15.08
C ARG A 188 -9.98 -17.60 14.39
N THR A 189 -8.99 -17.22 15.20
CA THR A 189 -7.75 -16.63 14.72
C THR A 189 -6.67 -17.69 14.55
N PHE A 190 -6.06 -17.70 13.39
CA PHE A 190 -4.87 -18.50 13.07
C PHE A 190 -3.66 -17.61 12.99
N ALA A 191 -2.49 -18.14 13.37
CA ALA A 191 -1.21 -17.49 13.13
C ALA A 191 -0.31 -18.42 12.32
N LEU A 192 0.34 -17.85 11.33
CA LEU A 192 1.41 -18.45 10.56
C LEU A 192 2.75 -17.93 11.08
N GLN A 193 3.71 -18.81 11.32
CA GLN A 193 5.04 -18.46 11.81
C GLN A 193 6.10 -19.33 11.16
N ILE A 194 7.25 -18.74 10.84
CA ILE A 194 8.48 -19.48 10.55
C ILE A 194 9.42 -19.43 11.77
N ASP A 195 10.05 -20.57 12.08
CA ASP A 195 10.89 -20.69 13.29
C ASP A 195 12.22 -19.91 13.15
N ASN A 196 12.74 -19.79 11.94
CA ASN A 196 13.95 -19.03 11.64
C ASN A 196 13.70 -18.11 10.45
N ALA A 197 13.66 -16.81 10.70
CA ALA A 197 13.59 -15.83 9.62
C ALA A 197 14.92 -15.83 8.85
N GLN A 198 15.03 -16.67 7.83
CA GLN A 198 16.12 -16.60 6.87
C GLN A 198 15.85 -15.42 5.92
N GLU A 199 16.87 -14.99 5.16
CA GLU A 199 16.73 -13.96 4.13
C GLU A 199 15.93 -14.46 2.91
N ASN A 200 14.82 -15.15 3.18
CA ASN A 200 13.87 -15.63 2.22
C ASN A 200 12.48 -15.18 2.64
N LEU A 201 11.78 -14.54 1.73
CA LEU A 201 10.45 -14.05 1.96
C LEU A 201 9.43 -15.04 1.37
N ILE A 202 8.48 -15.46 2.16
CA ILE A 202 7.28 -16.16 1.71
C ILE A 202 6.18 -15.14 1.54
N GLU A 203 5.61 -15.07 0.34
CA GLU A 203 4.43 -14.27 0.04
C GLU A 203 3.21 -15.19 -0.01
N ILE A 204 2.14 -14.82 0.69
CA ILE A 204 0.87 -15.54 0.76
C ILE A 204 -0.21 -14.59 0.28
N TYR A 205 -1.20 -15.05 -0.48
CA TYR A 205 -2.35 -14.23 -0.84
C TYR A 205 -3.17 -13.88 0.41
N SER A 206 -3.53 -12.60 0.54
CA SER A 206 -4.37 -12.06 1.60
C SER A 206 -5.85 -12.11 1.21
N GLU A 207 -6.73 -11.62 2.08
CA GLU A 207 -8.16 -11.41 1.79
C GLU A 207 -8.34 -10.36 0.68
N GLU A 208 -7.46 -9.35 0.61
CA GLU A 208 -7.50 -8.27 -0.39
C GLU A 208 -6.98 -8.69 -1.78
N ALA A 209 -6.51 -9.94 -1.91
CA ALA A 209 -5.96 -10.38 -3.19
C ALA A 209 -7.02 -10.38 -4.29
N SER A 210 -6.72 -9.67 -5.37
CA SER A 210 -7.61 -9.58 -6.56
C SER A 210 -7.77 -10.90 -7.33
N THR A 211 -6.98 -11.91 -7.01
CA THR A 211 -7.01 -13.26 -7.60
C THR A 211 -8.11 -14.10 -6.95
N GLY A 212 -9.32 -14.03 -7.46
CA GLY A 212 -10.48 -14.67 -6.85
C GLY A 212 -10.29 -16.15 -6.49
N GLY A 213 -10.61 -16.47 -5.23
CA GLY A 213 -10.59 -17.83 -4.70
C GLY A 213 -9.25 -18.34 -4.17
N LEU A 214 -8.22 -17.50 -4.12
CA LEU A 214 -6.92 -17.81 -3.50
C LEU A 214 -6.75 -17.22 -2.09
N ASP A 215 -7.79 -16.60 -1.56
CA ASP A 215 -7.83 -16.06 -0.20
C ASP A 215 -7.62 -17.17 0.83
N PRO A 216 -7.10 -16.85 2.02
CA PRO A 216 -7.06 -17.81 3.13
C PRO A 216 -8.46 -18.31 3.46
N LYS A 217 -8.59 -19.61 3.72
CA LYS A 217 -9.92 -20.22 3.96
C LYS A 217 -9.85 -21.52 4.70
N VAL A 218 -10.97 -21.86 5.30
CA VAL A 218 -11.25 -23.20 5.82
C VAL A 218 -12.21 -23.92 4.87
N ILE A 219 -11.93 -25.17 4.55
CA ILE A 219 -12.86 -26.03 3.81
C ILE A 219 -13.28 -27.17 4.72
N MET A 220 -14.59 -27.24 4.94
CA MET A 220 -15.25 -28.32 5.68
C MET A 220 -15.82 -29.33 4.67
N TYR A 221 -15.39 -30.56 4.76
CA TYR A 221 -15.93 -31.67 3.97
C TYR A 221 -16.87 -32.46 4.87
N PHE A 222 -18.05 -32.76 4.37
CA PHE A 222 -19.09 -33.41 5.15
C PHE A 222 -19.96 -34.32 4.28
N ARG A 223 -20.62 -35.25 4.94
CA ARG A 223 -21.71 -36.06 4.39
C ARG A 223 -23.03 -35.57 4.94
N GLN A 224 -24.02 -35.48 4.09
CA GLN A 224 -25.39 -35.14 4.46
C GLN A 224 -26.30 -36.31 4.15
N SER A 225 -27.06 -36.76 5.13
CA SER A 225 -28.08 -37.82 4.95
C SER A 225 -29.40 -37.15 4.55
N LEU A 226 -29.85 -37.45 3.33
CA LEU A 226 -31.11 -36.95 2.77
C LEU A 226 -32.10 -38.09 2.68
N LEU A 227 -33.32 -37.86 3.12
CA LEU A 227 -34.41 -38.80 2.90
C LEU A 227 -35.09 -38.48 1.57
N LEU A 228 -34.79 -39.28 0.56
CA LEU A 228 -35.38 -39.18 -0.79
C LEU A 228 -36.21 -40.40 -1.06
N ASP A 229 -37.54 -40.21 -1.34
CA ASP A 229 -38.47 -41.26 -1.73
C ASP A 229 -38.41 -42.52 -0.86
N ASP A 230 -38.47 -42.38 0.47
CA ASP A 230 -38.34 -43.47 1.47
C ASP A 230 -36.96 -44.19 1.52
N SER A 231 -35.98 -43.71 0.82
CA SER A 231 -34.59 -44.19 0.92
C SER A 231 -33.66 -43.14 1.57
N LEU A 232 -32.78 -43.57 2.44
CA LEU A 232 -31.75 -42.72 3.02
C LEU A 232 -30.56 -42.68 2.06
N GLU A 233 -30.37 -41.57 1.35
CA GLU A 233 -29.20 -41.35 0.51
C GLU A 233 -28.19 -40.51 1.27
N THR A 234 -26.91 -40.79 1.05
CA THR A 234 -25.80 -40.02 1.63
C THR A 234 -25.09 -39.28 0.51
N ASP A 235 -25.14 -37.96 0.56
CA ASP A 235 -24.40 -37.09 -0.36
C ASP A 235 -23.14 -36.51 0.32
N THR A 236 -22.06 -36.40 -0.45
CA THR A 236 -20.79 -35.77 0.02
C THR A 236 -20.69 -34.36 -0.54
N SER A 237 -20.43 -33.42 0.34
CA SER A 237 -20.35 -32.01 -0.04
C SER A 237 -19.20 -31.30 0.68
N SER A 238 -18.96 -30.05 0.30
CA SER A 238 -17.98 -29.20 0.98
C SER A 238 -18.51 -27.79 1.15
N ARG A 239 -18.08 -27.13 2.21
CA ARG A 239 -18.35 -25.74 2.46
C ARG A 239 -17.05 -24.97 2.61
N ILE A 240 -16.95 -23.85 1.91
CA ILE A 240 -15.83 -22.93 1.99
C ILE A 240 -16.17 -21.78 2.94
N ILE A 241 -15.29 -21.50 3.88
CA ILE A 241 -15.40 -20.42 4.84
C ILE A 241 -14.14 -19.57 4.68
N TYR A 242 -14.30 -18.38 4.13
CA TYR A 242 -13.20 -17.47 3.83
C TYR A 242 -12.71 -16.72 5.07
N SER A 243 -11.52 -16.14 4.97
CA SER A 243 -11.04 -15.15 5.93
C SER A 243 -11.98 -13.93 6.00
N SER A 244 -11.93 -13.25 7.13
CA SER A 244 -12.64 -12.00 7.40
C SER A 244 -11.71 -10.88 7.85
N GLY A 245 -10.44 -11.07 7.67
CA GLY A 245 -9.36 -10.16 7.96
C GLY A 245 -8.05 -10.90 8.14
N ASP A 246 -6.98 -10.26 7.73
CA ASP A 246 -5.63 -10.79 7.91
C ASP A 246 -4.58 -9.68 8.04
N LEU A 247 -3.42 -10.00 8.56
CA LEU A 247 -2.38 -9.01 8.81
C LEU A 247 -1.01 -9.68 8.99
N SER A 248 0.00 -9.19 8.30
CA SER A 248 1.40 -9.51 8.63
C SER A 248 2.00 -8.45 9.53
N ILE A 249 2.68 -8.89 10.58
CA ILE A 249 3.39 -8.02 11.50
C ILE A 249 4.82 -7.83 10.99
N LEU A 250 5.12 -6.62 10.55
CA LEU A 250 6.44 -6.23 10.07
C LEU A 250 7.24 -5.59 11.20
N TYR A 251 8.42 -6.15 11.47
CA TYR A 251 9.40 -5.63 12.43
C TYR A 251 10.50 -4.91 11.66
N PRO A 252 10.46 -3.58 11.55
CA PRO A 252 11.51 -2.83 10.88
C PRO A 252 12.76 -2.76 11.75
N MET A 253 13.91 -2.95 11.12
CA MET A 253 15.21 -2.67 11.73
C MET A 253 15.67 -1.30 11.24
N LEU A 254 15.87 -0.38 12.18
CA LEU A 254 16.38 0.95 11.84
C LEU A 254 17.80 0.81 11.25
N GLU A 255 17.99 1.30 10.05
CA GLU A 255 19.30 1.44 9.45
C GLU A 255 19.95 2.74 9.89
N SER A 256 21.29 2.72 9.98
CA SER A 256 22.04 3.96 10.17
C SER A 256 21.80 4.88 8.96
N GLU A 257 21.41 6.11 9.23
CA GLU A 257 21.18 7.12 8.20
C GLU A 257 22.42 7.26 7.28
N GLN A 258 22.18 7.18 5.97
CA GLN A 258 23.21 7.51 5.00
C GLN A 258 23.22 9.03 4.82
N PRO A 259 24.34 9.72 5.06
CA PRO A 259 24.41 11.16 4.91
C PRO A 259 23.96 11.62 3.51
N GLY A 260 22.98 12.51 3.46
CA GLY A 260 22.45 13.07 2.22
C GLY A 260 21.46 12.19 1.45
N MET A 261 21.02 11.08 2.06
CA MET A 261 19.99 10.20 1.52
C MET A 261 18.87 10.00 2.54
N LEU A 262 17.66 9.90 2.05
CA LEU A 262 16.47 9.54 2.83
C LEU A 262 15.78 8.37 2.13
N ASN A 263 15.61 7.26 2.84
CA ASN A 263 14.94 6.08 2.32
C ASN A 263 13.50 6.03 2.86
N LEU A 264 12.53 6.37 2.01
CA LEU A 264 11.11 6.21 2.35
C LEU A 264 10.69 4.76 2.11
N SER A 265 9.88 4.19 3.02
CA SER A 265 9.33 2.85 2.83
C SER A 265 8.10 2.64 3.70
N ASN A 266 7.08 1.98 3.15
CA ASN A 266 5.90 1.57 3.91
C ASN A 266 6.23 0.51 4.97
N GLY A 267 7.08 -0.44 4.63
CA GLY A 267 7.38 -1.56 5.52
C GLY A 267 8.33 -1.21 6.67
N THR A 268 9.20 -0.19 6.49
CA THR A 268 9.94 0.38 7.61
C THR A 268 9.16 1.46 8.34
N GLY A 269 8.07 1.95 7.76
CA GLY A 269 7.31 3.07 8.31
C GLY A 269 8.01 4.42 8.21
N THR A 270 9.14 4.51 7.48
CA THR A 270 9.92 5.74 7.35
C THR A 270 9.21 6.74 6.45
N ARG A 271 8.96 7.92 6.98
CA ARG A 271 8.32 9.08 6.36
C ARG A 271 9.21 10.31 6.46
N ALA A 272 8.92 11.34 5.66
CA ALA A 272 9.63 12.61 5.73
C ALA A 272 8.70 13.78 5.96
N LEU A 273 9.21 14.78 6.68
CA LEU A 273 8.69 16.14 6.69
C LEU A 273 9.60 17.02 5.83
N ILE A 274 8.99 17.88 5.04
CA ILE A 274 9.67 18.87 4.22
C ILE A 274 9.22 20.25 4.67
N ASP A 275 10.15 21.02 5.24
CA ASP A 275 9.92 22.39 5.61
C ASP A 275 10.35 23.29 4.44
N VAL A 276 9.41 24.02 3.88
CA VAL A 276 9.64 24.98 2.80
C VAL A 276 9.65 26.38 3.39
N PRO A 277 10.76 27.11 3.37
CA PRO A 277 10.83 28.45 3.96
C PRO A 277 10.13 29.48 3.04
N PHE A 278 8.80 29.38 2.94
CA PHE A 278 7.97 30.22 2.09
C PHE A 278 6.85 30.85 2.93
N THR A 279 6.76 32.20 2.87
CA THR A 279 5.84 32.98 3.67
C THR A 279 5.04 33.96 2.79
N VAL A 280 4.09 34.67 3.39
CA VAL A 280 3.32 35.71 2.73
C VAL A 280 4.21 36.82 2.10
N ASN A 281 5.41 37.04 2.64
CA ASN A 281 6.36 38.04 2.16
C ASN A 281 7.44 37.48 1.21
N SER A 282 7.37 36.21 0.82
CA SER A 282 8.38 35.59 -0.05
C SER A 282 8.36 36.12 -1.49
N LEU A 283 7.24 36.68 -1.92
CA LEU A 283 7.06 37.31 -3.23
C LEU A 283 6.60 38.75 -3.06
N PRO A 284 6.77 39.63 -4.10
CA PRO A 284 6.19 40.95 -4.09
C PRO A 284 4.68 40.92 -3.83
N GLN A 285 4.18 41.94 -3.14
CA GLN A 285 2.76 42.06 -2.84
C GLN A 285 1.91 42.05 -4.14
N GLY A 286 0.79 41.34 -4.12
CA GLY A 286 -0.07 41.20 -5.29
C GLY A 286 0.43 40.19 -6.34
N SER A 287 1.51 39.45 -6.05
CA SER A 287 2.02 38.45 -6.96
C SER A 287 1.00 37.32 -7.23
N VAL A 288 0.97 36.89 -8.48
CA VAL A 288 0.20 35.71 -8.92
C VAL A 288 1.16 34.60 -9.37
N ILE A 289 1.12 33.45 -8.70
CA ILE A 289 1.98 32.32 -9.04
C ILE A 289 1.45 31.65 -10.31
N ARG A 290 2.30 31.55 -11.33
CA ARG A 290 2.01 30.90 -12.62
C ARG A 290 2.29 29.41 -12.53
N SER A 291 3.45 29.04 -11.96
CA SER A 291 3.82 27.67 -11.65
C SER A 291 4.65 27.64 -10.37
N ALA A 292 4.51 26.57 -9.61
CA ALA A 292 5.36 26.28 -8.46
C ALA A 292 5.53 24.76 -8.36
N ASN A 293 6.77 24.31 -8.47
CA ASN A 293 7.13 22.91 -8.46
C ASN A 293 8.15 22.63 -7.36
N LEU A 294 7.82 21.73 -6.47
CA LEU A 294 8.78 21.11 -5.56
C LEU A 294 9.43 19.95 -6.30
N ILE A 295 10.74 19.93 -6.37
CA ILE A 295 11.54 18.94 -7.09
C ILE A 295 12.27 18.06 -6.08
N LEU A 296 12.03 16.75 -6.15
CA LEU A 296 12.56 15.72 -5.25
C LEU A 296 13.47 14.79 -6.06
N PRO A 297 14.78 15.00 -6.08
CA PRO A 297 15.70 14.11 -6.78
C PRO A 297 15.80 12.76 -6.06
N TYR A 298 15.92 11.67 -6.82
CA TYR A 298 16.11 10.33 -6.29
C TYR A 298 17.38 9.67 -6.83
N ASP A 299 17.77 8.54 -6.22
CA ASP A 299 18.88 7.75 -6.74
C ASP A 299 18.43 6.91 -7.94
N SER A 300 18.79 7.35 -9.14
CA SER A 300 18.45 6.69 -10.40
C SER A 300 19.12 5.32 -10.60
N SER A 301 20.03 4.91 -9.70
CA SER A 301 20.59 3.56 -9.73
C SER A 301 19.58 2.49 -9.24
N VAL A 302 18.55 2.91 -8.51
CA VAL A 302 17.48 2.02 -8.05
C VAL A 302 16.48 1.79 -9.18
N VAL A 303 16.35 0.54 -9.56
CA VAL A 303 15.41 0.08 -10.61
C VAL A 303 14.03 -0.18 -9.99
N ASN A 304 12.97 0.10 -10.73
CA ASN A 304 11.56 -0.14 -10.32
C ASN A 304 11.11 0.69 -9.11
N LEU A 305 11.45 1.97 -9.08
CA LEU A 305 10.86 2.88 -8.12
C LEU A 305 9.34 2.97 -8.33
N PRO A 306 8.56 3.13 -7.25
CA PRO A 306 7.12 3.30 -7.37
C PRO A 306 6.80 4.57 -8.13
N GLU A 307 5.77 4.51 -8.94
CA GLU A 307 5.30 5.67 -9.69
C GLU A 307 4.66 6.72 -8.78
N ASN A 308 4.30 6.36 -7.55
CA ASN A 308 3.50 7.19 -6.67
C ASN A 308 4.10 7.37 -5.28
N LEU A 309 4.31 8.62 -4.91
CA LEU A 309 4.47 9.07 -3.53
C LEU A 309 3.23 9.85 -3.10
N LEU A 310 2.88 9.79 -1.82
CA LEU A 310 1.87 10.67 -1.25
C LEU A 310 2.55 11.90 -0.65
N PHE A 311 2.09 13.05 -1.06
CA PHE A 311 2.53 14.35 -0.58
C PHE A 311 1.34 15.10 0.00
N ASP A 312 1.41 15.45 1.29
CA ASP A 312 0.28 16.03 2.01
C ASP A 312 0.73 17.24 2.84
N PRO A 313 0.12 18.42 2.67
CA PRO A 313 0.34 19.55 3.58
C PRO A 313 -0.05 19.16 5.00
N ILE A 314 0.76 19.55 5.97
CA ILE A 314 0.49 19.29 7.40
C ILE A 314 -0.15 20.50 8.08
N ASP A 315 -0.92 20.25 9.13
CA ASP A 315 -1.68 21.28 9.88
C ASP A 315 -1.06 21.65 11.22
N VAL A 316 0.02 20.99 11.61
CA VAL A 316 0.62 21.15 12.94
C VAL A 316 1.96 21.84 12.83
N ASP A 317 2.09 23.02 13.47
CA ASP A 317 3.38 23.66 13.67
C ASP A 317 4.22 22.90 14.70
N THR A 318 5.45 22.59 14.31
CA THR A 318 6.58 22.18 15.16
C THR A 318 6.29 21.13 16.23
N PHE A 319 6.37 19.88 15.85
CA PHE A 319 6.53 18.77 16.76
C PHE A 319 8.03 18.41 16.88
N LEU A 320 8.52 18.16 18.10
CA LEU A 320 9.85 17.59 18.30
C LEU A 320 9.80 16.14 17.84
N ILE A 321 10.43 15.86 16.71
CA ILE A 321 10.57 14.51 16.17
C ILE A 321 11.80 13.87 16.77
N ASP A 322 11.64 12.63 17.24
CA ASP A 322 12.74 11.72 17.50
C ASP A 322 12.85 10.76 16.32
N PRO A 323 13.88 10.83 15.48
CA PRO A 323 14.03 9.95 14.32
C PRO A 323 14.36 8.50 14.71
N GLU A 324 14.77 8.24 15.95
CA GLU A 324 15.06 6.90 16.46
C GLU A 324 13.83 6.22 17.07
N GLN A 325 12.72 6.95 17.23
CA GLN A 325 11.50 6.44 17.82
C GLN A 325 10.44 6.12 16.76
N PHE A 326 9.73 5.01 16.96
CA PHE A 326 8.50 4.73 16.24
C PHE A 326 7.30 5.36 16.94
N TYR A 327 6.47 6.04 16.15
CA TYR A 327 5.15 6.51 16.59
C TYR A 327 4.11 5.42 16.27
N TYR A 328 3.22 5.17 17.20
CA TYR A 328 2.12 4.20 17.00
C TYR A 328 1.16 4.66 15.90
N GLU A 329 0.81 5.93 15.91
CA GLU A 329 0.01 6.62 14.90
C GLU A 329 0.80 7.79 14.33
N ASP A 330 0.47 8.19 13.10
CA ASP A 330 1.11 9.36 12.47
C ASP A 330 0.81 10.64 13.26
N PRO A 331 1.81 11.28 13.88
CA PRO A 331 1.61 12.48 14.67
C PRO A 331 1.24 13.71 13.83
N PHE A 332 1.38 13.62 12.50
CA PHE A 332 1.12 14.71 11.58
C PHE A 332 -0.18 14.46 10.80
N ALA A 333 -1.26 15.12 11.23
CA ALA A 333 -2.49 15.12 10.46
C ALA A 333 -2.27 15.84 9.11
N GLY A 334 -2.77 15.26 8.02
CA GLY A 334 -2.82 15.92 6.72
C GLY A 334 -3.95 16.93 6.64
N LYS A 335 -3.76 18.02 5.85
CA LYS A 335 -4.79 19.05 5.61
C LYS A 335 -5.86 18.65 4.61
N GLY A 336 -5.64 17.59 3.87
CA GLY A 336 -6.55 17.24 2.80
C GLY A 336 -6.25 15.90 2.15
N ILE A 337 -6.69 15.75 0.92
CA ILE A 337 -6.41 14.56 0.13
C ILE A 337 -4.95 14.64 -0.33
N PRO A 338 -4.12 13.66 0.02
CA PRO A 338 -2.73 13.66 -0.39
C PRO A 338 -2.60 13.62 -1.91
N TYR A 339 -1.62 14.36 -2.43
CA TYR A 339 -1.31 14.37 -3.85
C TYR A 339 -0.51 13.11 -4.20
N ALA A 340 -0.99 12.33 -5.15
CA ALA A 340 -0.20 11.29 -5.77
C ALA A 340 0.79 11.93 -6.75
N LEU A 341 2.06 11.58 -6.65
CA LEU A 341 3.12 12.12 -7.48
C LEU A 341 3.56 11.11 -8.53
N SER A 342 3.78 11.59 -9.73
CA SER A 342 4.35 10.78 -10.79
C SER A 342 5.87 10.94 -10.85
N ILE A 343 6.57 9.85 -11.09
CA ILE A 343 8.00 9.85 -11.34
C ILE A 343 8.28 10.31 -12.76
N ASN A 344 9.33 11.10 -12.94
CA ASN A 344 9.91 11.36 -14.25
C ASN A 344 11.25 10.63 -14.36
N PRO A 345 11.29 9.42 -14.92
CA PRO A 345 12.50 8.60 -14.96
C PRO A 345 13.61 9.21 -15.83
N LEU A 346 13.26 10.08 -16.78
CA LEU A 346 14.25 10.74 -17.64
C LEU A 346 15.04 11.80 -16.89
N LEU A 347 14.45 12.44 -15.88
CA LEU A 347 15.08 13.49 -15.10
C LEU A 347 15.68 12.98 -13.79
N GLY A 348 15.31 11.76 -13.34
CA GLY A 348 15.71 11.27 -12.02
C GLY A 348 15.10 12.07 -10.88
N GLU A 349 13.89 12.59 -11.06
CA GLU A 349 13.24 13.50 -10.13
C GLU A 349 11.73 13.21 -10.05
N TYR A 350 11.15 13.39 -8.85
CA TYR A 350 9.72 13.60 -8.68
C TYR A 350 9.43 15.09 -8.74
N THR A 351 8.34 15.46 -9.37
CA THR A 351 7.86 16.85 -9.45
C THR A 351 6.49 16.97 -8.82
N VAL A 352 6.37 17.87 -7.84
CA VAL A 352 5.12 18.15 -7.12
C VAL A 352 4.62 19.53 -7.48
N PRO A 353 3.48 19.68 -8.18
CA PRO A 353 2.89 20.98 -8.49
C PRO A 353 2.15 21.55 -7.26
N ILE A 354 2.79 22.41 -6.47
CA ILE A 354 2.24 23.01 -5.25
C ILE A 354 1.74 24.45 -5.43
N LYS A 355 1.50 24.86 -6.66
CA LYS A 355 1.09 26.24 -7.01
C LYS A 355 -0.06 26.76 -6.15
N ASN A 356 -1.14 25.99 -6.02
CA ASN A 356 -2.35 26.44 -5.35
C ASN A 356 -2.13 26.64 -3.84
N ILE A 357 -1.31 25.78 -3.24
CA ILE A 357 -0.95 25.86 -1.81
C ILE A 357 -0.15 27.15 -1.58
N LEU A 358 0.91 27.37 -2.35
CA LEU A 358 1.74 28.56 -2.20
C LEU A 358 0.98 29.85 -2.54
N GLN A 359 0.04 29.83 -3.48
CA GLN A 359 -0.82 30.95 -3.78
C GLN A 359 -1.70 31.31 -2.56
N ASN A 360 -2.27 30.34 -1.87
CA ASN A 360 -3.06 30.55 -0.67
C ASN A 360 -2.21 31.12 0.48
N ILE A 361 -0.96 30.66 0.61
CA ILE A 361 -0.03 31.18 1.62
C ILE A 361 0.28 32.66 1.37
N ILE A 362 0.62 33.08 0.14
CA ILE A 362 0.91 34.50 -0.15
C ILE A 362 -0.33 35.40 -0.05
N MET A 363 -1.53 34.85 -0.21
CA MET A 363 -2.79 35.57 0.01
C MET A 363 -3.15 35.65 1.51
N GLY A 364 -2.42 34.98 2.39
CA GLY A 364 -2.70 34.92 3.82
C GLY A 364 -3.91 34.05 4.19
N ASN A 365 -4.39 33.21 3.27
CA ASN A 365 -5.52 32.31 3.49
C ASN A 365 -5.12 31.04 4.24
N GLU A 366 -3.85 30.64 4.15
CA GLU A 366 -3.31 29.44 4.77
C GLU A 366 -1.94 29.70 5.42
N SER A 367 -1.66 29.01 6.53
CA SER A 367 -0.33 28.96 7.13
C SER A 367 0.50 27.88 6.43
N ASN A 368 1.82 28.08 6.36
CA ASN A 368 2.75 27.08 5.90
C ASN A 368 3.33 26.32 7.10
N SER A 369 2.85 25.11 7.34
CA SER A 369 3.36 24.21 8.39
C SER A 369 4.27 23.12 7.83
N GLY A 370 4.57 23.16 6.52
CA GLY A 370 5.35 22.14 5.82
C GLY A 370 4.49 21.03 5.23
N PHE A 371 5.17 19.98 4.80
CA PHE A 371 4.56 18.87 4.05
C PHE A 371 5.10 17.55 4.57
N LYS A 372 4.27 16.52 4.60
CA LYS A 372 4.71 15.14 4.80
C LYS A 372 4.79 14.38 3.47
N LEU A 373 5.75 13.50 3.40
CA LEU A 373 6.01 12.63 2.25
C LEU A 373 6.00 11.17 2.71
N ILE A 374 5.21 10.35 2.03
CA ILE A 374 4.96 8.96 2.40
C ILE A 374 5.13 8.09 1.14
N ALA A 375 5.80 6.95 1.28
CA ALA A 375 5.78 5.92 0.24
C ALA A 375 4.35 5.36 0.09
N ASN A 376 3.84 5.29 -1.14
CA ASN A 376 2.48 4.81 -1.42
C ASN A 376 2.49 3.46 -2.17
N GLU A 377 3.43 2.60 -1.82
CA GLU A 377 3.52 1.27 -2.44
C GLU A 377 2.89 0.24 -1.52
N ARG A 378 1.60 -0.04 -1.72
CA ARG A 378 0.84 -0.96 -0.85
C ARG A 378 1.30 -2.40 -0.98
N ASN A 379 1.51 -2.86 -2.22
CA ASN A 379 1.78 -4.28 -2.49
C ASN A 379 3.27 -4.65 -2.50
N ASN A 380 4.16 -3.72 -2.14
CA ASN A 380 5.59 -3.98 -1.98
C ASN A 380 6.17 -3.20 -0.78
N PRO A 381 5.86 -3.60 0.45
CA PRO A 381 6.31 -2.88 1.64
C PRO A 381 7.84 -2.89 1.81
N PHE A 382 8.54 -3.79 1.14
CA PHE A 382 10.01 -3.89 1.19
C PHE A 382 10.73 -2.93 0.25
N LEU A 383 9.97 -2.20 -0.58
CA LEU A 383 10.56 -1.22 -1.48
C LEU A 383 11.03 0.00 -0.69
N GLN A 384 12.25 0.43 -0.97
CA GLN A 384 12.84 1.65 -0.45
C GLN A 384 12.93 2.69 -1.59
N ILE A 385 12.55 3.92 -1.28
CA ILE A 385 12.61 5.05 -2.21
C ILE A 385 13.71 6.00 -1.75
N PRO A 386 14.91 5.91 -2.34
CA PRO A 386 16.05 6.71 -1.92
C PRO A 386 15.95 8.13 -2.54
N LEU A 387 15.62 9.12 -1.72
CA LEU A 387 15.63 10.52 -2.09
C LEU A 387 16.99 11.15 -1.76
N LYS A 388 17.50 11.97 -2.68
CA LYS A 388 18.71 12.78 -2.48
C LYS A 388 18.36 14.07 -1.76
N VAL A 389 18.89 14.26 -0.57
CA VAL A 389 18.56 15.37 0.31
C VAL A 389 19.79 16.12 0.81
N GLY A 390 20.97 15.78 0.28
CA GLY A 390 22.24 16.43 0.62
C GLY A 390 22.46 17.75 -0.10
N ASN A 391 23.55 18.45 0.27
CA ASN A 391 23.92 19.73 -0.31
C ASN A 391 24.60 19.66 -1.70
N ASN A 392 24.72 18.45 -2.27
CA ASN A 392 25.32 18.25 -3.59
C ASN A 392 24.23 18.17 -4.66
N GLU A 393 24.43 18.81 -5.80
CA GLU A 393 23.49 18.76 -6.93
C GLU A 393 23.32 17.32 -7.46
N PRO A 394 22.09 16.89 -7.82
CA PRO A 394 20.83 17.61 -7.78
C PRO A 394 20.21 17.61 -6.37
N ASN A 395 19.74 18.78 -5.93
CA ASN A 395 19.19 18.99 -4.60
C ASN A 395 17.67 19.08 -4.60
N LEU A 396 17.07 18.74 -3.45
CA LEU A 396 15.71 19.12 -3.13
C LEU A 396 15.55 20.65 -3.30
N ARG A 397 14.60 21.09 -4.13
CA ARG A 397 14.41 22.50 -4.44
C ARG A 397 12.97 22.86 -4.77
N LEU A 398 12.63 24.13 -4.56
CA LEU A 398 11.37 24.71 -4.98
C LEU A 398 11.63 25.73 -6.11
N GLU A 399 10.94 25.58 -7.22
CA GLU A 399 10.99 26.50 -8.37
C GLU A 399 9.64 27.16 -8.57
N ILE A 400 9.62 28.52 -8.57
CA ILE A 400 8.41 29.31 -8.69
C ILE A 400 8.56 30.28 -9.85
N ILE A 401 7.53 30.36 -10.68
CA ILE A 401 7.36 31.43 -11.69
C ILE A 401 6.11 32.22 -11.31
N TYR A 402 6.24 33.52 -11.21
CA TYR A 402 5.15 34.39 -10.77
C TYR A 402 5.10 35.69 -11.61
N VAL A 403 3.95 36.35 -11.57
CA VAL A 403 3.72 37.65 -12.17
C VAL A 403 3.39 38.64 -11.07
N TYR A 404 3.94 39.81 -11.14
CA TYR A 404 3.70 40.91 -10.20
C TYR A 404 3.61 42.24 -10.91
N GLU A 405 3.00 43.23 -10.27
CA GLU A 405 2.96 44.61 -10.74
C GLU A 405 4.10 45.40 -10.07
N ASP A 406 4.77 46.26 -10.89
CA ASP A 406 5.93 47.03 -10.40
C ASP A 406 5.47 48.32 -9.74
#